data_fa67c5a656cb7df56cae1a13d28b0576
#
_entry.id   fa67c5a656cb7df56cae1a13d28b0576
#
_cell.length_a   1.000
_cell.length_b   1.000
_cell.length_c   1.000
_cell.angle_alpha   90.00
_cell.angle_beta   90.00
_cell.angle_gamma   90.00
#
_symmetry.space_group_name_H-M   'P 1'
#
loop_
_entity.id
_entity.type
_entity.pdbx_description
1 polymer ?
#
loop_
_entity_poly.entity_id
_entity_poly.type
_entity_poly.pdbx_seq_one_letter_code
_entity_poly.pdbx_strand_id
1 'polypeptide(L)' 'MKDYFRLLNRYKYQLTKQQYKTFKGQILAGDLKGFVKGLHKVLYGEKSFK' A
#
# COMPACT_ATOMS: atom_id res chain seq x y z
N MET A 1 3.39 17.12 6.75
CA MET A 1 2.18 16.42 6.41
C MET A 1 2.43 15.17 5.60
N LYS A 2 1.83 14.13 5.98
CA LYS A 2 2.04 12.87 5.29
C LYS A 2 1.15 12.74 4.07
N ASP A 3 1.72 12.36 3.00
CA ASP A 3 0.97 12.19 1.78
C ASP A 3 0.80 10.73 1.42
N TYR A 4 0.38 9.96 2.41
CA TYR A 4 0.20 8.53 2.17
C TYR A 4 -0.92 8.24 1.19
N PHE A 5 -1.98 9.04 1.21
CA PHE A 5 -3.03 8.87 0.23
C PHE A 5 -2.54 9.20 -1.16
N ARG A 6 -1.67 10.17 -1.24
CA ARG A 6 -1.10 10.53 -2.52
C ARG A 6 -0.22 9.41 -3.03
N LEU A 7 0.55 8.83 -2.14
CA LEU A 7 1.40 7.70 -2.50
C LEU A 7 0.56 6.53 -2.95
N LEU A 8 -0.52 6.25 -2.23
CA LEU A 8 -1.42 5.18 -2.57
C LEU A 8 -2.04 5.43 -3.94
N ASN A 9 -2.47 6.64 -4.18
CA ASN A 9 -3.09 7.00 -5.44
C ASN A 9 -2.11 6.88 -6.60
N ARG A 10 -0.85 7.12 -6.33
CA ARG A 10 0.18 7.02 -7.35
C ARG A 10 0.31 5.59 -7.88
N TYR A 11 0.13 4.63 -7.00
CA TYR A 11 0.27 3.23 -7.37
C TYR A 11 -1.04 2.51 -7.54
N LYS A 12 -2.15 3.23 -7.47
CA LYS A 12 -3.44 2.56 -7.49
C LYS A 12 -3.68 1.71 -8.71
N TYR A 13 -3.11 2.06 -9.83
CA TYR A 13 -3.29 1.29 -11.05
C TYR A 13 -2.56 -0.04 -11.02
N GLN A 14 -1.63 -0.18 -10.11
CA GLN A 14 -0.90 -1.42 -9.95
C GLN A 14 -1.51 -2.28 -8.85
N LEU A 15 -2.56 -1.81 -8.23
CA LEU A 15 -3.21 -2.50 -7.15
C LEU A 15 -4.59 -2.97 -7.56
N THR A 16 -5.00 -4.09 -6.96
CA THR A 16 -6.37 -4.53 -7.16
C THR A 16 -7.27 -3.65 -6.30
N LYS A 17 -8.55 -3.70 -6.56
CA LYS A 17 -9.49 -2.95 -5.75
C LYS A 17 -9.38 -3.35 -4.29
N GLN A 18 -9.23 -4.64 -4.06
CA GLN A 18 -9.10 -5.16 -2.70
C GLN A 18 -7.87 -4.59 -2.02
N GLN A 19 -6.75 -4.58 -2.70
CA GLN A 19 -5.52 -4.06 -2.13
C GLN A 19 -5.64 -2.57 -1.86
N TYR A 20 -6.21 -1.86 -2.79
CA TYR A 20 -6.39 -0.42 -2.61
C TYR A 20 -7.23 -0.12 -1.38
N LYS A 21 -8.34 -0.82 -1.21
CA LYS A 21 -9.20 -0.62 -0.06
C LYS A 21 -8.48 -0.94 1.24
N THR A 22 -7.73 -2.03 1.23
CA THR A 22 -7.00 -2.44 2.42
C THR A 22 -5.99 -1.37 2.82
N PHE A 23 -5.22 -0.89 1.87
CA PHE A 23 -4.22 0.12 2.15
C PHE A 23 -4.85 1.43 2.60
N LYS A 24 -5.95 1.79 1.98
CA LYS A 24 -6.65 3.00 2.37
C LYS A 24 -7.10 2.89 3.82
N GLY A 25 -7.63 1.74 4.20
CA GLY A 25 -8.04 1.52 5.57
C GLY A 25 -6.89 1.60 6.55
N GLN A 26 -5.74 1.10 6.14
CA GLN A 26 -4.57 1.15 7.00
C GLN A 26 -4.14 2.59 7.24
N ILE A 27 -4.16 3.40 6.22
CA ILE A 27 -3.78 4.79 6.36
C ILE A 27 -4.76 5.50 7.30
N LEU A 28 -6.05 5.26 7.13
CA LEU A 28 -7.05 5.87 7.97
C LEU A 28 -6.93 5.43 9.43
N ALA A 29 -6.52 4.20 9.63
CA ALA A 29 -6.36 3.66 10.97
C ALA A 29 -5.03 4.04 11.60
N GLY A 30 -4.17 4.67 10.84
CA GLY A 30 -2.87 5.04 11.37
C GLY A 30 -1.85 3.93 11.30
N ASP A 31 -2.19 2.83 10.61
CA ASP A 31 -1.27 1.71 10.48
C ASP A 31 -0.35 1.93 9.29
N LEU A 32 0.49 2.93 9.42
CA LEU A 32 1.36 3.33 8.32
C LEU A 32 2.45 2.32 8.03
N LYS A 33 2.94 1.68 9.06
CA LYS A 33 3.97 0.66 8.87
C LYS A 33 3.41 -0.50 8.06
N GLY A 34 2.22 -0.94 8.39
CA GLY A 34 1.59 -2.01 7.65
C GLY A 34 1.34 -1.64 6.21
N PHE A 35 0.91 -0.40 6.01
CA PHE A 35 0.67 0.10 4.67
C PHE A 35 1.96 0.07 3.84
N VAL A 36 3.03 0.62 4.39
CA VAL A 36 4.30 0.68 3.66
C VAL A 36 4.84 -0.71 3.36
N LYS A 37 4.79 -1.59 4.34
CA LYS A 37 5.26 -2.96 4.13
C LYS A 37 4.45 -3.68 3.08
N GLY A 38 3.14 -3.56 3.17
CA GLY A 38 2.28 -4.22 2.21
C GLY A 38 2.47 -3.69 0.80
N LEU A 39 2.57 -2.38 0.69
CA LEU A 39 2.77 -1.77 -0.61
C LEU A 39 4.09 -2.22 -1.21
N HIS A 40 5.11 -2.27 -0.39
CA HIS A 40 6.43 -2.70 -0.84
C HIS A 40 6.38 -4.12 -1.39
N LYS A 41 5.69 -5.00 -0.70
CA LYS A 41 5.55 -6.37 -1.16
C LYS A 41 4.86 -6.45 -2.50
N VAL A 42 3.80 -5.68 -2.65
CA VAL A 42 3.05 -5.69 -3.88
C VAL A 42 3.88 -5.18 -5.04
N LEU A 43 4.59 -4.10 -4.83
CA LEU A 43 5.37 -3.48 -5.89
C LEU A 43 6.60 -4.27 -6.30
N TYR A 44 7.23 -4.91 -5.34
CA TYR A 44 8.47 -5.62 -5.62
C TYR A 44 8.35 -7.12 -5.69
N GLY A 45 7.16 -7.62 -5.46
CA GLY A 45 6.97 -9.05 -5.58
C GLY A 45 7.62 -9.82 -4.45
N GLU A 46 6.85 -10.15 -3.45
CA GLU A 46 7.39 -10.81 -2.28
C GLU A 46 7.96 -12.18 -2.57
N LYS A 47 7.48 -12.81 -3.59
CA LYS A 47 7.98 -14.13 -3.92
C LYS A 47 9.41 -14.10 -4.37
N SER A 48 9.84 -12.98 -4.74
CA SER A 48 11.23 -12.91 -5.10
C SER A 48 12.07 -13.12 -3.90
N PHE A 49 11.75 -13.27 -3.09
CA PHE A 49 12.56 -13.42 -2.02
C PHE A 49 12.81 -14.51 -1.49
N LYS A 50 12.73 -14.88 -1.65
CA LYS A 50 12.94 -15.77 -1.37
C LYS A 50 13.29 -16.02 -1.07
#